data_984ad55d557bd8cd4d148d6767ab981c
#
_entry.id   984ad55d557bd8cd4d148d6767ab981c
#
_cell.length_a   1.000
_cell.length_b   1.000
_cell.length_c   1.000
_cell.angle_alpha   90.00
_cell.angle_beta   90.00
_cell.angle_gamma   90.00
#
_symmetry.space_group_name_H-M   'P 1'
#
loop_
_entity.id
_entity.type
_entity.pdbx_description
1 polymer ?
#
loop_
_entity_poly.entity_id
_entity_poly.type
_entity_poly.pdbx_seq_one_letter_code
_entity_poly.pdbx_strand_id
1 'polypeptide(L)'
;MTHLAYGPGGNDDPSVHAAAAKAVELIMDGARVGLGSGRAVRVFIEKLGARRREGLRVTGVTASQASTREAKRAGIPLIELGEGGPLDLTVDGADEVAPNLDLLKGRGGAMVRERIVAAASASQVIIVGEEKLVRALGERGRVPVEVIPFAEWPAMRDLEALGLAPTRRLEPSGSRPLITENGNLIVDCALSEPMVDGRTARELERALLAIVGVVDTGLFLGTADRVIVGHYDGHAENRLTVK
;
A
#
# COMPACT_ATOMS: atom_id res chain seq x y z
N MET A 1 -23.75 -9.60 7.19
CA MET A 1 -22.45 -10.08 7.73
C MET A 1 -21.86 -11.06 6.75
N THR A 2 -21.07 -10.59 5.81
CA THR A 2 -20.34 -11.48 4.88
C THR A 2 -18.89 -11.11 5.03
N HIS A 3 -18.16 -11.94 5.79
CA HIS A 3 -16.70 -11.99 5.71
C HIS A 3 -16.36 -12.19 4.23
N LEU A 4 -15.81 -11.15 3.58
CA LEU A 4 -15.10 -11.32 2.33
C LEU A 4 -13.87 -12.18 2.65
N ALA A 5 -14.05 -13.48 2.53
CA ALA A 5 -12.97 -14.43 2.56
C ALA A 5 -12.01 -14.04 1.43
N TYR A 6 -10.77 -13.69 1.79
CA TYR A 6 -9.68 -13.76 0.84
C TYR A 6 -9.69 -15.15 0.22
N GLY A 7 -9.55 -15.20 -1.10
CA GLY A 7 -9.23 -16.43 -1.79
C GLY A 7 -8.03 -17.13 -1.15
N PRO A 8 -7.73 -18.38 -1.51
CA PRO A 8 -6.71 -19.22 -0.88
C PRO A 8 -5.31 -18.66 -1.13
N GLY A 9 -4.95 -17.62 -0.39
CA GLY A 9 -3.69 -16.92 -0.50
C GLY A 9 -2.97 -16.92 0.84
N GLY A 10 -2.45 -18.08 1.23
CA GLY A 10 -1.41 -18.18 2.27
C GLY A 10 -0.11 -17.52 1.82
N ASN A 11 0.95 -17.67 2.63
CA ASN A 11 2.30 -17.18 2.28
C ASN A 11 2.87 -17.80 0.99
N ASP A 12 2.28 -18.89 0.50
CA ASP A 12 2.72 -19.69 -0.65
C ASP A 12 1.92 -19.40 -1.93
N ASP A 13 1.29 -18.23 -2.03
CA ASP A 13 0.55 -17.80 -3.21
C ASP A 13 1.51 -17.61 -4.40
N PRO A 14 1.46 -18.44 -5.45
CA PRO A 14 2.41 -18.38 -6.57
C PRO A 14 2.42 -17.02 -7.26
N SER A 15 1.27 -16.35 -7.33
CA SER A 15 1.15 -15.02 -7.97
C SER A 15 1.98 -13.98 -7.23
N VAL A 16 1.91 -13.94 -5.90
CA VAL A 16 2.69 -13.02 -5.07
C VAL A 16 4.18 -13.33 -5.18
N HIS A 17 4.55 -14.62 -5.21
CA HIS A 17 5.95 -15.04 -5.37
C HIS A 17 6.54 -14.67 -6.73
N ALA A 18 5.74 -14.77 -7.81
CA ALA A 18 6.15 -14.37 -9.16
C ALA A 18 6.35 -12.85 -9.25
N ALA A 19 5.39 -12.06 -8.76
CA ALA A 19 5.50 -10.60 -8.73
C ALA A 19 6.71 -10.14 -7.90
N ALA A 20 6.90 -10.69 -6.72
CA ALA A 20 8.03 -10.35 -5.85
C ALA A 20 9.38 -10.74 -6.47
N ALA A 21 9.49 -11.91 -7.12
CA ALA A 21 10.71 -12.32 -7.83
C ALA A 21 11.07 -11.33 -8.94
N LYS A 22 10.07 -10.93 -9.74
CA LYS A 22 10.25 -9.95 -10.80
C LYS A 22 10.65 -8.57 -10.29
N ALA A 23 10.12 -8.15 -9.15
CA ALA A 23 10.49 -6.87 -8.53
C ALA A 23 11.95 -6.86 -8.04
N VAL A 24 12.44 -7.97 -7.51
CA VAL A 24 13.84 -8.09 -7.05
C VAL A 24 14.85 -7.93 -8.21
N GLU A 25 14.49 -8.30 -9.45
CA GLU A 25 15.33 -8.10 -10.64
C GLU A 25 15.58 -6.60 -10.94
N LEU A 26 14.72 -5.71 -10.45
CA LEU A 26 14.86 -4.26 -10.65
C LEU A 26 15.86 -3.62 -9.67
N ILE A 27 16.29 -4.35 -8.65
CA ILE A 27 17.15 -3.80 -7.61
C ILE A 27 18.61 -3.82 -8.09
N MET A 28 19.17 -2.64 -8.27
CA MET A 28 20.55 -2.46 -8.65
C MET A 28 21.49 -2.61 -7.44
N ASP A 29 22.73 -2.98 -7.68
CA ASP A 29 23.75 -3.05 -6.63
C ASP A 29 24.02 -1.67 -6.03
N GLY A 30 24.00 -1.59 -4.70
CA GLY A 30 24.13 -0.34 -3.93
C GLY A 30 22.85 0.44 -3.73
N ALA A 31 21.70 -0.05 -4.24
CA ALA A 31 20.41 0.67 -4.18
C ALA A 31 19.93 0.90 -2.75
N ARG A 32 19.26 2.04 -2.56
CA ARG A 32 18.45 2.39 -1.40
C ARG A 32 16.99 2.14 -1.72
N VAL A 33 16.37 1.20 -1.01
CA VAL A 33 15.05 0.67 -1.37
C VAL A 33 14.02 1.01 -0.29
N GLY A 34 12.92 1.64 -0.70
CA GLY A 34 11.72 1.76 0.13
C GLY A 34 11.02 0.40 0.23
N LEU A 35 10.78 -0.03 1.45
CA LEU A 35 10.12 -1.29 1.77
C LEU A 35 8.73 -0.98 2.32
N GLY A 36 7.70 -1.11 1.48
CA GLY A 36 6.32 -0.91 1.82
C GLY A 36 5.80 -1.84 2.92
N SER A 37 4.56 -2.23 2.88
CA SER A 37 3.95 -3.07 3.92
C SER A 37 3.06 -4.18 3.34
N GLY A 38 2.73 -5.17 4.18
CA GLY A 38 1.80 -6.22 3.83
C GLY A 38 2.43 -7.50 3.27
N ARG A 39 1.56 -8.42 2.84
CA ARG A 39 1.93 -9.79 2.46
C ARG A 39 2.91 -9.84 1.28
N ALA A 40 2.61 -9.13 0.22
CA ALA A 40 3.44 -9.14 -0.99
C ALA A 40 4.85 -8.58 -0.71
N VAL A 41 4.92 -7.49 0.05
CA VAL A 41 6.19 -6.87 0.45
C VAL A 41 7.01 -7.80 1.35
N ARG A 42 6.39 -8.58 2.23
CA ARG A 42 7.11 -9.57 3.03
C ARG A 42 7.83 -10.61 2.15
N VAL A 43 7.15 -11.14 1.13
CA VAL A 43 7.76 -12.06 0.16
C VAL A 43 8.89 -11.39 -0.63
N PHE A 44 8.69 -10.13 -1.02
CA PHE A 44 9.74 -9.34 -1.66
C PHE A 44 10.97 -9.17 -0.76
N ILE A 45 10.78 -8.79 0.51
CA ILE A 45 11.87 -8.63 1.49
C ILE A 45 12.65 -9.94 1.68
N GLU A 46 11.96 -11.07 1.76
CA GLU A 46 12.58 -12.39 1.87
C GLU A 46 13.48 -12.69 0.66
N LYS A 47 12.97 -12.48 -0.56
CA LYS A 47 13.73 -12.68 -1.81
C LYS A 47 14.88 -11.69 -1.94
N LEU A 48 14.69 -10.43 -1.56
CA LEU A 48 15.76 -9.41 -1.55
C LEU A 48 16.87 -9.81 -0.58
N GLY A 49 16.51 -10.31 0.60
CA GLY A 49 17.49 -10.87 1.55
C GLY A 49 18.28 -12.06 1.00
N ALA A 50 17.65 -12.92 0.19
CA ALA A 50 18.35 -14.00 -0.50
C ALA A 50 19.39 -13.44 -1.49
N ARG A 51 19.02 -12.49 -2.36
CA ARG A 51 19.95 -11.84 -3.29
C ARG A 51 21.09 -11.11 -2.57
N ARG A 52 20.79 -10.53 -1.39
CA ARG A 52 21.84 -9.92 -0.57
C ARG A 52 22.86 -10.94 -0.08
N ARG A 53 22.44 -12.14 0.31
CA ARG A 53 23.36 -13.23 0.67
C ARG A 53 24.24 -13.71 -0.51
N GLU A 54 23.76 -13.51 -1.73
CA GLU A 54 24.50 -13.77 -2.98
C GLU A 54 25.43 -12.61 -3.38
N GLY A 55 25.50 -11.54 -2.57
CA GLY A 55 26.45 -10.43 -2.77
C GLY A 55 25.82 -9.10 -3.17
N LEU A 56 24.51 -9.01 -3.41
CA LEU A 56 23.85 -7.74 -3.71
C LEU A 56 23.97 -6.78 -2.52
N ARG A 57 24.50 -5.59 -2.73
CA ARG A 57 24.53 -4.52 -1.72
C ARG A 57 23.24 -3.73 -1.80
N VAL A 58 22.55 -3.58 -0.68
CA VAL A 58 21.30 -2.83 -0.59
C VAL A 58 21.10 -2.33 0.82
N THR A 59 20.47 -1.15 0.95
CA THR A 59 19.94 -0.63 2.21
C THR A 59 18.44 -0.37 2.08
N GLY A 60 17.72 -0.41 3.18
CA GLY A 60 16.26 -0.27 3.17
C GLY A 60 15.74 0.80 4.11
N VAL A 61 14.66 1.47 3.71
CA VAL A 61 13.79 2.27 4.56
C VAL A 61 12.42 1.62 4.61
N THR A 62 11.88 1.36 5.79
CA THR A 62 10.64 0.61 5.95
C THR A 62 9.44 1.51 6.24
N ALA A 63 8.29 1.21 5.64
CA ALA A 63 7.05 1.93 5.88
C ALA A 63 6.27 1.45 7.12
N SER A 64 6.70 0.36 7.77
CA SER A 64 6.02 -0.17 8.95
C SER A 64 6.97 -0.96 9.86
N GLN A 65 6.61 -1.08 11.14
CA GLN A 65 7.33 -1.95 12.08
C GLN A 65 7.30 -3.43 11.64
N ALA A 66 6.22 -3.86 10.96
CA ALA A 66 6.14 -5.20 10.41
C ALA A 66 7.24 -5.42 9.36
N SER A 67 7.37 -4.51 8.40
CA SER A 67 8.44 -4.55 7.39
C SER A 67 9.83 -4.41 8.01
N THR A 68 9.97 -3.62 9.08
CA THR A 68 11.22 -3.50 9.85
C THR A 68 11.65 -4.86 10.42
N ARG A 69 10.73 -5.59 11.02
CA ARG A 69 11.02 -6.94 11.55
C ARG A 69 11.43 -7.92 10.45
N GLU A 70 10.71 -7.91 9.33
CA GLU A 70 11.03 -8.78 8.20
C GLU A 70 12.38 -8.42 7.55
N ALA A 71 12.68 -7.15 7.34
CA ALA A 71 13.95 -6.70 6.79
C ALA A 71 15.14 -7.10 7.69
N LYS A 72 15.00 -6.93 9.01
CA LYS A 72 16.01 -7.40 9.98
C LYS A 72 16.23 -8.91 9.92
N ARG A 73 15.16 -9.71 9.83
CA ARG A 73 15.25 -11.17 9.68
C ARG A 73 15.93 -11.58 8.36
N ALA A 74 15.64 -10.84 7.29
CA ALA A 74 16.26 -11.05 5.98
C ALA A 74 17.72 -10.56 5.90
N GLY A 75 18.20 -9.87 6.95
CA GLY A 75 19.56 -9.34 7.04
C GLY A 75 19.77 -8.07 6.21
N ILE A 76 18.71 -7.36 5.83
CA ILE A 76 18.80 -6.10 5.08
C ILE A 76 19.16 -4.98 6.05
N PRO A 77 20.28 -4.24 5.82
CA PRO A 77 20.62 -3.06 6.61
C PRO A 77 19.55 -1.98 6.45
N LEU A 78 19.10 -1.42 7.56
CA LEU A 78 18.10 -0.34 7.55
C LEU A 78 18.77 0.99 7.84
N ILE A 79 18.32 2.03 7.16
CA ILE A 79 18.70 3.42 7.32
C ILE A 79 17.46 4.26 7.64
N GLU A 80 17.65 5.42 8.23
CA GLU A 80 16.57 6.39 8.44
C GLU A 80 16.18 7.08 7.13
N LEU A 81 14.92 7.48 7.02
CA LEU A 81 14.46 8.23 5.86
C LEU A 81 15.20 9.56 5.75
N GLY A 82 15.80 9.83 4.58
CA GLY A 82 16.64 11.01 4.32
C GLY A 82 18.13 10.76 4.54
N GLU A 83 18.52 9.66 5.20
CA GLU A 83 19.92 9.28 5.32
C GLU A 83 20.47 8.83 3.96
N GLY A 84 21.54 9.47 3.52
CA GLY A 84 22.17 9.19 2.23
C GLY A 84 21.44 9.73 1.00
N GLY A 85 20.37 10.50 1.15
CA GLY A 85 19.59 11.11 0.07
C GLY A 85 18.32 10.34 -0.34
N PRO A 86 17.74 10.63 -1.52
CA PRO A 86 16.49 10.00 -1.99
C PRO A 86 16.65 8.49 -2.19
N LEU A 87 15.54 7.77 -2.08
CA LEU A 87 15.50 6.34 -2.39
C LEU A 87 15.49 6.14 -3.92
N ASP A 88 16.16 5.09 -4.38
CA ASP A 88 16.21 4.77 -5.81
C ASP A 88 14.85 4.25 -6.30
N LEU A 89 14.19 3.44 -5.48
CA LEU A 89 12.82 3.01 -5.71
C LEU A 89 12.18 2.55 -4.41
N THR A 90 10.84 2.53 -4.40
CA THR A 90 10.07 1.81 -3.37
C THR A 90 9.33 0.64 -3.99
N VAL A 91 9.23 -0.46 -3.25
CA VAL A 91 8.39 -1.62 -3.61
C VAL A 91 7.30 -1.79 -2.58
N ASP A 92 6.04 -1.79 -3.03
CA ASP A 92 4.87 -1.88 -2.15
C ASP A 92 3.77 -2.74 -2.77
N GLY A 93 2.73 -3.05 -1.98
CA GLY A 93 1.51 -3.71 -2.43
C GLY A 93 0.36 -2.75 -2.67
N ALA A 94 -0.77 -3.27 -3.15
CA ALA A 94 -2.03 -2.54 -3.20
C ALA A 94 -3.20 -3.46 -2.84
N ASP A 95 -4.32 -2.85 -2.42
CA ASP A 95 -5.57 -3.55 -2.15
C ASP A 95 -6.40 -3.68 -3.43
N GLU A 96 -6.38 -2.64 -4.27
CA GLU A 96 -6.97 -2.62 -5.61
C GLU A 96 -6.06 -1.88 -6.59
N VAL A 97 -6.07 -2.29 -7.85
CA VAL A 97 -5.37 -1.65 -8.97
C VAL A 97 -6.34 -1.46 -10.12
N ALA A 98 -6.62 -0.21 -10.46
CA ALA A 98 -7.47 0.16 -11.59
C ALA A 98 -6.70 0.09 -12.94
N PRO A 99 -7.39 0.09 -14.10
CA PRO A 99 -6.74 -0.02 -15.41
C PRO A 99 -5.74 1.11 -15.73
N ASN A 100 -5.95 2.30 -15.16
CA ASN A 100 -5.07 3.46 -15.29
C ASN A 100 -3.92 3.47 -14.26
N LEU A 101 -3.74 2.37 -13.52
CA LEU A 101 -2.77 2.15 -12.45
C LEU A 101 -2.97 3.05 -11.21
N ASP A 102 -4.12 3.69 -11.06
CA ASP A 102 -4.53 4.26 -9.78
C ASP A 102 -4.76 3.12 -8.77
N LEU A 103 -4.45 3.36 -7.50
CA LEU A 103 -4.45 2.33 -6.47
C LEU A 103 -5.38 2.68 -5.32
N LEU A 104 -5.96 1.65 -4.71
CA LEU A 104 -6.50 1.70 -3.37
C LEU A 104 -5.59 0.91 -2.43
N LYS A 105 -5.20 1.54 -1.32
CA LYS A 105 -4.29 1.00 -0.30
C LYS A 105 -4.83 1.29 1.10
N GLY A 106 -4.12 0.81 2.11
CA GLY A 106 -4.39 1.21 3.49
C GLY A 106 -5.11 0.16 4.33
N ARG A 107 -5.34 -1.06 3.82
CA ARG A 107 -5.93 -2.14 4.62
C ARG A 107 -5.08 -2.50 5.85
N GLY A 108 -3.75 -2.47 5.71
CA GLY A 108 -2.79 -2.73 6.80
C GLY A 108 -2.60 -1.57 7.78
N GLY A 109 -3.14 -0.38 7.50
CA GLY A 109 -3.02 0.80 8.36
C GLY A 109 -1.70 1.55 8.25
N ALA A 110 -0.87 1.29 7.24
CA ALA A 110 0.45 1.92 7.08
C ALA A 110 0.48 3.00 5.97
N MET A 111 -0.67 3.33 5.36
CA MET A 111 -0.79 4.11 4.12
C MET A 111 -0.05 5.46 4.15
N VAL A 112 -0.08 6.20 5.27
CA VAL A 112 0.62 7.49 5.37
C VAL A 112 2.13 7.29 5.26
N ARG A 113 2.70 6.32 5.97
CA ARG A 113 4.13 6.01 5.89
C ARG A 113 4.50 5.43 4.53
N GLU A 114 3.64 4.59 3.94
CA GLU A 114 3.82 4.07 2.58
C GLU A 114 3.90 5.22 1.57
N ARG A 115 3.00 6.20 1.67
CA ARG A 115 3.02 7.39 0.81
C ARG A 115 4.28 8.24 1.01
N ILE A 116 4.70 8.44 2.26
CA ILE A 116 5.93 9.20 2.57
C ILE A 116 7.15 8.52 1.95
N VAL A 117 7.28 7.18 2.10
CA VAL A 117 8.38 6.43 1.51
C VAL A 117 8.32 6.46 -0.02
N ALA A 118 7.13 6.35 -0.62
CA ALA A 118 6.94 6.46 -2.07
C ALA A 118 7.34 7.86 -2.58
N ALA A 119 6.91 8.92 -1.90
CA ALA A 119 7.25 10.30 -2.27
C ALA A 119 8.75 10.62 -2.14
N ALA A 120 9.47 9.90 -1.27
CA ALA A 120 10.92 10.02 -1.10
C ALA A 120 11.72 9.14 -2.08
N SER A 121 11.04 8.41 -2.96
CA SER A 121 11.64 7.48 -3.93
C SER A 121 11.59 8.03 -5.35
N ALA A 122 12.63 7.74 -6.15
CA ALA A 122 12.66 8.13 -7.56
C ALA A 122 11.62 7.38 -8.40
N SER A 123 11.20 6.18 -7.97
CA SER A 123 10.11 5.44 -8.61
C SER A 123 9.35 4.58 -7.62
N GLN A 124 8.05 4.34 -7.92
CA GLN A 124 7.20 3.44 -7.16
C GLN A 124 6.84 2.20 -7.98
N VAL A 125 7.23 1.04 -7.47
CA VAL A 125 6.90 -0.28 -8.02
C VAL A 125 5.87 -0.94 -7.11
N ILE A 126 4.74 -1.32 -7.68
CA ILE A 126 3.66 -2.03 -6.97
C ILE A 126 3.68 -3.49 -7.38
N ILE A 127 3.61 -4.39 -6.42
CA ILE A 127 3.55 -5.84 -6.62
C ILE A 127 2.22 -6.39 -6.10
N VAL A 128 1.49 -7.05 -6.98
CA VAL A 128 0.17 -7.61 -6.67
C VAL A 128 -0.03 -8.96 -7.35
N GLY A 129 -0.94 -9.78 -6.81
CA GLY A 129 -1.53 -10.86 -7.56
C GLY A 129 -2.67 -10.35 -8.44
N GLU A 130 -3.04 -11.09 -9.47
CA GLU A 130 -4.11 -10.73 -10.42
C GLU A 130 -5.47 -10.50 -9.74
N GLU A 131 -5.69 -11.08 -8.57
CA GLU A 131 -6.90 -10.87 -7.77
C GLU A 131 -7.06 -9.43 -7.28
N LYS A 132 -6.02 -8.59 -7.37
CA LYS A 132 -6.08 -7.17 -7.00
C LYS A 132 -6.50 -6.24 -8.14
N LEU A 133 -6.58 -6.75 -9.35
CA LEU A 133 -7.06 -5.99 -10.49
C LEU A 133 -8.57 -5.79 -10.37
N VAL A 134 -9.00 -4.54 -10.52
CA VAL A 134 -10.41 -4.14 -10.49
C VAL A 134 -10.75 -3.33 -11.75
N ARG A 135 -12.04 -3.22 -12.06
CA ARG A 135 -12.51 -2.36 -13.16
C ARG A 135 -12.56 -0.90 -12.74
N ALA A 136 -12.82 -0.67 -11.43
CA ALA A 136 -12.90 0.65 -10.84
C ALA A 136 -12.49 0.59 -9.36
N LEU A 137 -11.84 1.65 -8.83
CA LEU A 137 -11.48 1.71 -7.42
C LEU A 137 -12.73 1.73 -6.53
N GLY A 138 -12.66 1.03 -5.41
CA GLY A 138 -13.77 0.84 -4.49
C GLY A 138 -14.70 -0.31 -4.87
N GLU A 139 -14.36 -1.10 -5.90
CA GLU A 139 -15.15 -2.27 -6.31
C GLU A 139 -15.20 -3.36 -5.23
N ARG A 140 -14.13 -3.50 -4.44
CA ARG A 140 -13.99 -4.56 -3.43
C ARG A 140 -13.79 -4.05 -2.02
N GLY A 141 -13.50 -2.78 -1.88
CA GLY A 141 -13.08 -2.22 -0.61
C GLY A 141 -13.79 -0.94 -0.22
N ARG A 142 -13.28 -0.41 0.85
CA ARG A 142 -13.63 0.90 1.38
C ARG A 142 -12.42 1.80 1.23
N VAL A 143 -12.63 3.08 1.08
CA VAL A 143 -11.55 4.06 1.09
C VAL A 143 -11.14 4.32 2.54
N PRO A 144 -9.93 3.90 2.96
CA PRO A 144 -9.44 4.24 4.28
C PRO A 144 -9.04 5.71 4.34
N VAL A 145 -9.34 6.35 5.45
CA VAL A 145 -8.96 7.73 5.75
C VAL A 145 -8.27 7.75 7.10
N GLU A 146 -7.05 8.25 7.18
CA GLU A 146 -6.32 8.42 8.45
C GLU A 146 -6.72 9.75 9.07
N VAL A 147 -7.15 9.73 10.34
CA VAL A 147 -7.75 10.87 11.03
C VAL A 147 -7.08 11.06 12.38
N ILE A 148 -6.73 12.30 12.72
CA ILE A 148 -6.25 12.66 14.07
C ILE A 148 -7.34 12.29 15.10
N PRO A 149 -7.04 11.58 16.20
CA PRO A 149 -8.04 11.13 17.17
C PRO A 149 -8.97 12.24 17.70
N PHE A 150 -8.41 13.42 17.95
CA PHE A 150 -9.18 14.57 18.42
C PHE A 150 -10.23 15.05 17.39
N ALA A 151 -9.99 14.81 16.10
CA ALA A 151 -10.87 15.22 15.01
C ALA A 151 -11.88 14.13 14.59
N GLU A 152 -11.96 13.00 15.28
CA GLU A 152 -12.77 11.88 14.85
C GLU A 152 -14.23 12.25 14.59
N TRP A 153 -14.89 12.87 15.58
CA TRP A 153 -16.31 13.21 15.46
C TRP A 153 -16.59 14.21 14.32
N PRO A 154 -15.92 15.37 14.21
CA PRO A 154 -16.16 16.27 13.09
C PRO A 154 -15.78 15.66 11.73
N ALA A 155 -14.70 14.89 11.64
CA ALA A 155 -14.32 14.22 10.41
C ALA A 155 -15.38 13.19 9.96
N MET A 156 -15.93 12.38 10.88
CA MET A 156 -17.00 11.43 10.56
C MET A 156 -18.22 12.13 9.98
N ARG A 157 -18.67 13.23 10.61
CA ARG A 157 -19.79 14.06 10.12
C ARG A 157 -19.52 14.61 8.71
N ASP A 158 -18.31 15.11 8.46
CA ASP A 158 -17.96 15.73 7.18
C ASP A 158 -17.80 14.66 6.09
N LEU A 159 -17.34 13.45 6.44
CA LEU A 159 -17.32 12.29 5.54
C LEU A 159 -18.75 11.84 5.17
N GLU A 160 -19.69 11.84 6.12
CA GLU A 160 -21.10 11.56 5.85
C GLU A 160 -21.72 12.63 4.92
N ALA A 161 -21.36 13.90 5.09
CA ALA A 161 -21.80 14.99 4.22
C ALA A 161 -21.30 14.86 2.78
N LEU A 162 -20.20 14.14 2.55
CA LEU A 162 -19.70 13.76 1.21
C LEU A 162 -20.45 12.56 0.62
N GLY A 163 -21.49 12.03 1.30
CA GLY A 163 -22.25 10.86 0.86
C GLY A 163 -21.58 9.52 1.11
N LEU A 164 -20.55 9.49 1.97
CA LEU A 164 -19.86 8.26 2.35
C LEU A 164 -20.52 7.63 3.58
N ALA A 165 -20.25 6.31 3.78
CA ALA A 165 -20.63 5.63 5.01
C ALA A 165 -19.37 5.32 5.84
N PRO A 166 -18.92 6.26 6.70
CA PRO A 166 -17.69 6.11 7.48
C PRO A 166 -17.90 5.15 8.64
N THR A 167 -16.89 4.33 8.91
CA THR A 167 -16.87 3.41 10.05
C THR A 167 -15.48 3.41 10.65
N ARG A 168 -15.34 3.64 11.95
CA ARG A 168 -14.05 3.51 12.65
C ARG A 168 -13.52 2.10 12.49
N ARG A 169 -12.26 1.97 12.09
CA ARG A 169 -11.60 0.67 12.03
C ARG A 169 -11.24 0.19 13.43
N LEU A 170 -11.53 -1.07 13.69
CA LEU A 170 -11.19 -1.73 14.94
C LEU A 170 -9.99 -2.67 14.74
N GLU A 171 -9.28 -2.96 15.83
CA GLU A 171 -8.31 -4.06 15.88
C GLU A 171 -9.00 -5.39 15.51
N PRO A 172 -8.23 -6.43 15.11
CA PRO A 172 -8.80 -7.74 14.77
C PRO A 172 -9.66 -8.36 15.88
N SER A 173 -9.42 -7.99 17.14
CA SER A 173 -10.26 -8.41 18.28
C SER A 173 -11.68 -7.81 18.25
N GLY A 174 -11.90 -6.75 17.47
CA GLY A 174 -13.17 -6.02 17.38
C GLY A 174 -13.51 -5.15 18.58
N SER A 175 -12.63 -5.05 19.58
CA SER A 175 -12.94 -4.42 20.88
C SER A 175 -12.39 -2.99 21.01
N ARG A 176 -11.32 -2.65 20.30
CA ARG A 176 -10.65 -1.35 20.40
C ARG A 176 -10.40 -0.75 19.03
N PRO A 177 -10.32 0.61 18.94
CA PRO A 177 -9.88 1.26 17.71
C PRO A 177 -8.49 0.77 17.29
N LEU A 178 -8.28 0.58 15.99
CA LEU A 178 -6.96 0.39 15.44
C LEU A 178 -6.25 1.74 15.44
N ILE A 179 -5.11 1.80 16.09
CA ILE A 179 -4.23 2.98 16.11
C ILE A 179 -3.09 2.75 15.13
N THR A 180 -2.88 3.69 14.21
CA THR A 180 -1.76 3.66 13.26
C THR A 180 -0.43 3.85 13.97
N GLU A 181 0.67 3.53 13.30
CA GLU A 181 2.02 3.80 13.85
C GLU A 181 2.33 5.30 13.98
N ASN A 182 1.46 6.17 13.48
CA ASN A 182 1.53 7.61 13.64
C ASN A 182 0.68 8.12 14.81
N GLY A 183 -0.03 7.22 15.53
CA GLY A 183 -0.91 7.57 16.64
C GLY A 183 -2.31 8.00 16.22
N ASN A 184 -2.69 7.80 14.95
CA ASN A 184 -3.97 8.23 14.41
C ASN A 184 -4.99 7.07 14.32
N LEU A 185 -6.25 7.43 14.05
CA LEU A 185 -7.33 6.50 13.76
C LEU A 185 -7.41 6.22 12.25
N ILE A 186 -8.06 5.12 11.89
CA ILE A 186 -8.50 4.89 10.51
C ILE A 186 -10.02 4.84 10.49
N VAL A 187 -10.60 5.61 9.58
CA VAL A 187 -12.01 5.57 9.22
C VAL A 187 -12.13 4.92 7.85
N ASP A 188 -12.84 3.81 7.77
CA ASP A 188 -13.15 3.11 6.53
C ASP A 188 -14.43 3.67 5.92
N CYS A 189 -14.32 4.34 4.80
CA CYS A 189 -15.44 4.97 4.09
C CYS A 189 -15.97 4.04 3.00
N ALA A 190 -17.17 3.49 3.19
CA ALA A 190 -17.83 2.76 2.13
C ALA A 190 -18.40 3.75 1.10
N LEU A 191 -18.24 3.40 -0.18
CA LEU A 191 -18.79 4.13 -1.31
C LEU A 191 -20.17 3.55 -1.66
N SER A 192 -21.07 4.38 -2.18
CA SER A 192 -22.35 3.92 -2.76
C SER A 192 -22.11 3.16 -4.06
N GLU A 193 -21.14 3.61 -4.87
CA GLU A 193 -20.74 3.02 -6.14
C GLU A 193 -19.21 3.11 -6.31
N PRO A 194 -18.60 2.18 -7.06
CA PRO A 194 -17.18 2.25 -7.41
C PRO A 194 -16.86 3.49 -8.25
N MET A 195 -15.63 3.98 -8.15
CA MET A 195 -15.12 5.13 -8.89
C MET A 195 -14.68 4.69 -10.29
N VAL A 196 -15.59 4.79 -11.26
CA VAL A 196 -15.39 4.27 -12.63
C VAL A 196 -14.38 5.04 -13.47
N ASP A 197 -13.99 6.25 -13.05
CA ASP A 197 -12.97 7.03 -13.72
C ASP A 197 -12.01 7.70 -12.72
N GLY A 198 -10.80 8.00 -13.18
CA GLY A 198 -9.77 8.62 -12.36
C GLY A 198 -10.09 10.08 -11.99
N ARG A 199 -11.03 10.74 -12.66
CA ARG A 199 -11.48 12.09 -12.32
C ARG A 199 -12.30 12.06 -11.05
N THR A 200 -13.29 11.16 -10.96
CA THR A 200 -14.11 10.95 -9.76
C THR A 200 -13.24 10.60 -8.56
N ALA A 201 -12.22 9.74 -8.74
CA ALA A 201 -11.29 9.39 -7.67
C ALA A 201 -10.49 10.60 -7.17
N ARG A 202 -9.98 11.45 -8.09
CA ARG A 202 -9.24 12.68 -7.73
C ARG A 202 -10.12 13.73 -7.07
N GLU A 203 -11.36 13.86 -7.49
CA GLU A 203 -12.33 14.76 -6.86
C GLU A 203 -12.62 14.32 -5.42
N LEU A 204 -12.82 13.02 -5.21
CA LEU A 204 -13.00 12.46 -3.88
C LEU A 204 -11.75 12.63 -3.01
N GLU A 205 -10.55 12.27 -3.50
CA GLU A 205 -9.30 12.44 -2.75
C GLU A 205 -9.13 13.90 -2.29
N ARG A 206 -9.37 14.86 -3.18
CA ARG A 206 -9.28 16.28 -2.86
C ARG A 206 -10.29 16.71 -1.80
N ALA A 207 -11.53 16.21 -1.88
CA ALA A 207 -12.57 16.50 -0.91
C ALA A 207 -12.23 15.90 0.48
N LEU A 208 -11.72 14.68 0.51
CA LEU A 208 -11.28 14.01 1.75
C LEU A 208 -10.14 14.77 2.42
N LEU A 209 -9.11 15.16 1.66
CA LEU A 209 -7.95 15.89 2.18
C LEU A 209 -8.28 17.32 2.62
N ALA A 210 -9.41 17.88 2.20
CA ALA A 210 -9.89 19.18 2.64
C ALA A 210 -10.59 19.13 4.02
N ILE A 211 -10.94 17.96 4.53
CA ILE A 211 -11.56 17.80 5.84
C ILE A 211 -10.51 18.04 6.94
N VAL A 212 -10.82 18.96 7.85
CA VAL A 212 -9.93 19.28 8.98
C VAL A 212 -9.75 18.06 9.87
N GLY A 213 -8.50 17.68 10.10
CA GLY A 213 -8.13 16.51 10.90
C GLY A 213 -7.92 15.22 10.09
N VAL A 214 -8.23 15.20 8.80
CA VAL A 214 -7.76 14.15 7.89
C VAL A 214 -6.27 14.35 7.63
N VAL A 215 -5.51 13.28 7.78
CA VAL A 215 -4.05 13.25 7.56
C VAL A 215 -3.76 12.78 6.14
N ASP A 216 -4.40 11.69 5.70
CA ASP A 216 -4.21 11.12 4.36
C ASP A 216 -5.32 10.11 4.04
N THR A 217 -5.34 9.63 2.81
CA THR A 217 -6.33 8.67 2.29
C THR A 217 -5.65 7.45 1.68
N GLY A 218 -6.42 6.37 1.51
CA GLY A 218 -5.97 5.18 0.78
C GLY A 218 -5.97 5.31 -0.75
N LEU A 219 -6.32 6.47 -1.30
CA LEU A 219 -6.31 6.72 -2.74
C LEU A 219 -4.89 7.13 -3.18
N PHE A 220 -4.19 6.27 -3.91
CA PHE A 220 -2.85 6.52 -4.46
C PHE A 220 -2.98 6.72 -5.97
N LEU A 221 -3.28 7.96 -6.39
CA LEU A 221 -3.66 8.29 -7.76
C LEU A 221 -2.47 8.83 -8.55
N GLY A 222 -2.10 8.12 -9.63
CA GLY A 222 -0.98 8.49 -10.48
C GLY A 222 0.40 8.36 -9.82
N THR A 223 0.50 7.62 -8.72
CA THR A 223 1.76 7.46 -7.96
C THR A 223 2.61 6.30 -8.48
N ALA A 224 1.98 5.20 -8.93
CA ALA A 224 2.69 4.03 -9.41
C ALA A 224 3.37 4.30 -10.76
N ASP A 225 4.68 4.09 -10.84
CA ASP A 225 5.40 4.09 -12.13
C ASP A 225 5.30 2.73 -12.81
N ARG A 226 5.19 1.67 -12.01
CA ARG A 226 5.09 0.29 -12.49
C ARG A 226 4.22 -0.56 -11.56
N VAL A 227 3.37 -1.37 -12.14
CA VAL A 227 2.68 -2.46 -11.44
C VAL A 227 3.17 -3.79 -12.01
N ILE A 228 3.62 -4.68 -11.16
CA ILE A 228 3.97 -6.05 -11.49
C ILE A 228 2.84 -6.95 -11.00
N VAL A 229 2.17 -7.56 -11.94
CA VAL A 229 1.04 -8.46 -11.67
C VAL A 229 1.55 -9.90 -11.76
N GLY A 230 1.48 -10.63 -10.68
CA GLY A 230 1.73 -12.06 -10.68
C GLY A 230 0.46 -12.85 -10.94
N HIS A 231 0.59 -13.97 -11.63
CA HIS A 231 -0.49 -14.87 -12.00
C HIS A 231 -0.35 -16.21 -11.27
N TYR A 232 -1.46 -16.91 -11.10
CA TYR A 232 -1.48 -18.20 -10.37
C TYR A 232 -0.68 -19.31 -11.04
N ASP A 233 -0.38 -19.18 -12.34
CA ASP A 233 0.52 -20.10 -13.07
C ASP A 233 2.02 -19.85 -12.81
N GLY A 234 2.33 -18.84 -11.97
CA GLY A 234 3.68 -18.51 -11.55
C GLY A 234 4.44 -17.56 -12.46
N HIS A 235 3.80 -17.02 -13.54
CA HIS A 235 4.43 -15.94 -14.29
C HIS A 235 4.05 -14.55 -13.75
N ALA A 236 4.79 -13.52 -14.19
CA ALA A 236 4.50 -12.13 -13.83
C ALA A 236 4.63 -11.20 -15.04
N GLU A 237 3.69 -10.27 -15.18
CA GLU A 237 3.68 -9.22 -16.19
C GLU A 237 3.94 -7.83 -15.60
N ASN A 238 4.49 -6.93 -16.43
CA ASN A 238 4.69 -5.52 -16.07
C ASN A 238 3.62 -4.67 -16.73
N ARG A 239 3.00 -3.78 -15.96
CA ARG A 239 2.16 -2.68 -16.44
C ARG A 239 2.86 -1.36 -16.08
N LEU A 240 3.05 -0.50 -17.06
CA LEU A 240 3.75 0.78 -16.89
C LEU A 240 2.76 1.92 -17.01
N THR A 241 2.93 2.95 -16.16
CA THR A 241 2.24 4.22 -16.35
C THR A 241 2.77 4.90 -17.60
N VAL A 242 1.89 5.27 -18.49
CA VAL A 242 2.23 6.15 -19.63
C VAL A 242 2.23 7.58 -19.07
N LYS A 243 3.42 8.15 -18.93
CA LYS A 243 3.62 9.56 -18.51
C LYS A 243 3.53 10.49 -19.71
#